data_a1a570c0c77e861b42154f9b64b45f2a
#
_entry.id   a1a570c0c77e861b42154f9b64b45f2a
#
_cell.length_a   1.000
_cell.length_b   1.000
_cell.length_c   1.000
_cell.angle_alpha   90.00
_cell.angle_beta   90.00
_cell.angle_gamma   90.00
#
_symmetry.space_group_name_H-M   'P 1'
#
loop_
_entity.id
_entity.type
_entity.pdbx_description
1 polymer ?
#
loop_
_entity_poly.entity_id
_entity_poly.type
_entity_poly.pdbx_seq_one_letter_code
_entity_poly.pdbx_strand_id
1 'polypeptide(L)'
;MGLVLTMGLMTGLGVTQVLADDQKVYKIACDQVYASFSIQQDDGSYKGIDVELLAAIAEEEGFEYELTPMDFSGIIPALISATIDGSIAGMNITDERKESVDYSDGYYESGSALVVNKEDDSMYFTIM
;
A
#
# COMPACT_ATOMS: atom_id res chain seq x y z
N MET A 1 1.35 50.87 -61.96
CA MET A 1 1.93 49.55 -61.64
C MET A 1 2.39 49.58 -60.20
N GLY A 2 1.55 49.12 -59.30
CA GLY A 2 1.81 49.09 -57.88
C GLY A 2 1.63 47.66 -57.36
N LEU A 3 2.70 47.06 -56.92
CA LEU A 3 2.73 45.69 -56.35
C LEU A 3 2.36 45.80 -54.88
N VAL A 4 1.19 45.26 -54.47
CA VAL A 4 0.76 45.18 -53.10
C VAL A 4 1.21 43.82 -52.54
N LEU A 5 2.21 43.88 -51.63
CA LEU A 5 2.71 42.72 -50.93
C LEU A 5 1.85 42.51 -49.66
N THR A 6 0.95 41.54 -49.70
CA THR A 6 0.17 41.11 -48.49
C THR A 6 0.99 40.18 -47.66
N MET A 7 1.43 40.69 -46.52
CA MET A 7 2.15 39.93 -45.49
C MET A 7 1.13 39.19 -44.63
N GLY A 8 1.01 37.90 -44.86
CA GLY A 8 0.14 37.01 -44.06
C GLY A 8 0.75 36.74 -42.67
N LEU A 9 0.05 37.21 -41.65
CA LEU A 9 0.38 36.92 -40.26
C LEU A 9 -0.11 35.52 -39.89
N MET A 10 0.78 34.55 -39.90
CA MET A 10 0.52 33.20 -39.33
C MET A 10 0.60 33.28 -37.80
N THR A 11 -0.55 33.37 -37.16
CA THR A 11 -0.67 33.12 -35.71
C THR A 11 -0.58 31.60 -35.48
N GLY A 12 0.60 31.13 -35.09
CA GLY A 12 0.81 29.78 -34.61
C GLY A 12 0.12 29.60 -33.25
N LEU A 13 -1.03 28.90 -33.28
CA LEU A 13 -1.62 28.34 -32.04
C LEU A 13 -0.67 27.25 -31.53
N GLY A 14 0.16 27.61 -30.57
CA GLY A 14 0.95 26.64 -29.80
C GLY A 14 0.01 25.72 -29.04
N VAL A 15 -0.21 24.53 -29.57
CA VAL A 15 -0.83 23.44 -28.82
C VAL A 15 0.19 23.01 -27.78
N THR A 16 0.06 23.51 -26.56
CA THR A 16 0.74 22.90 -25.41
C THR A 16 0.14 21.52 -25.21
N GLN A 17 0.83 20.50 -25.69
CA GLN A 17 0.57 19.12 -25.27
C GLN A 17 0.87 19.09 -23.76
N VAL A 18 -0.20 19.07 -22.97
CA VAL A 18 -0.13 18.59 -21.59
C VAL A 18 0.24 17.11 -21.72
N LEU A 19 1.52 16.79 -21.49
CA LEU A 19 1.93 15.43 -21.25
C LEU A 19 1.14 15.00 -20.00
N ALA A 20 0.20 14.05 -20.16
CA ALA A 20 -0.36 13.36 -19.03
C ALA A 20 0.84 12.73 -18.32
N ASP A 21 1.11 13.21 -17.11
CA ASP A 21 2.05 12.57 -16.20
C ASP A 21 1.47 11.17 -15.97
N ASP A 22 2.17 10.16 -16.46
CA ASP A 22 1.75 8.76 -16.34
C ASP A 22 2.04 8.34 -14.89
N GLN A 23 1.14 8.80 -13.99
CA GLN A 23 1.30 8.63 -12.54
C GLN A 23 1.32 7.14 -12.24
N LYS A 24 2.42 6.67 -11.67
CA LYS A 24 2.59 5.25 -11.31
C LYS A 24 1.51 4.84 -10.30
N VAL A 25 0.76 3.79 -10.62
CA VAL A 25 -0.14 3.11 -9.69
C VAL A 25 0.65 2.03 -8.95
N TYR A 26 0.77 2.17 -7.62
CA TYR A 26 1.51 1.23 -6.80
C TYR A 26 0.67 -0.01 -6.46
N LYS A 27 1.24 -1.20 -6.60
CA LYS A 27 0.63 -2.46 -6.17
C LYS A 27 0.99 -2.71 -4.72
N ILE A 28 -0.01 -2.56 -3.85
CA ILE A 28 0.17 -2.70 -2.39
C ILE A 28 -0.55 -3.96 -1.90
N ALA A 29 0.22 -4.91 -1.37
CA ALA A 29 -0.36 -6.12 -0.81
C ALA A 29 -1.00 -5.88 0.56
N CYS A 30 -2.11 -6.58 0.82
CA CYS A 30 -2.70 -6.74 2.15
C CYS A 30 -3.01 -8.20 2.43
N ASP A 31 -3.12 -8.57 3.70
CA ASP A 31 -3.59 -9.90 4.10
C ASP A 31 -5.09 -10.01 3.81
N GLN A 32 -5.52 -11.15 3.27
CA GLN A 32 -6.92 -11.38 2.90
C GLN A 32 -7.86 -11.55 4.10
N VAL A 33 -7.34 -12.01 5.25
CA VAL A 33 -8.15 -12.50 6.37
C VAL A 33 -7.67 -12.02 7.75
N TYR A 34 -6.99 -10.92 7.82
CA TYR A 34 -6.49 -10.41 9.10
C TYR A 34 -7.51 -9.45 9.75
N ALA A 35 -8.44 -10.03 10.53
CA ALA A 35 -9.48 -9.29 11.23
C ALA A 35 -8.95 -8.07 12.01
N SER A 36 -9.68 -6.96 11.93
CA SER A 36 -9.37 -5.61 12.36
C SER A 36 -8.38 -4.85 11.47
N PHE A 37 -7.43 -5.50 10.80
CA PHE A 37 -6.46 -4.85 9.92
C PHE A 37 -6.93 -4.85 8.46
N SER A 38 -7.33 -6.01 7.94
CA SER A 38 -7.85 -6.14 6.59
C SER A 38 -8.91 -7.25 6.52
N ILE A 39 -10.13 -6.89 6.18
CA ILE A 39 -11.28 -7.79 6.12
C ILE A 39 -12.02 -7.55 4.82
N GLN A 40 -12.21 -8.62 4.04
CA GLN A 40 -13.04 -8.55 2.85
C GLN A 40 -14.52 -8.41 3.23
N GLN A 41 -15.21 -7.51 2.53
CA GLN A 41 -16.64 -7.28 2.67
C GLN A 41 -17.42 -8.13 1.65
N ASP A 42 -18.74 -8.22 1.82
CA ASP A 42 -19.63 -8.98 0.94
C ASP A 42 -19.62 -8.46 -0.51
N ASP A 43 -19.31 -7.18 -0.71
CA ASP A 43 -19.20 -6.53 -2.01
C ASP A 43 -17.82 -6.70 -2.67
N GLY A 44 -16.91 -7.44 -2.02
CA GLY A 44 -15.55 -7.68 -2.49
C GLY A 44 -14.55 -6.59 -2.12
N SER A 45 -14.99 -5.48 -1.54
CA SER A 45 -14.09 -4.44 -1.01
C SER A 45 -13.38 -4.90 0.26
N TYR A 46 -12.34 -4.16 0.67
CA TYR A 46 -11.62 -4.40 1.93
C TYR A 46 -11.80 -3.23 2.87
N LYS A 47 -11.87 -3.53 4.17
CA LYS A 47 -11.91 -2.54 5.26
C LYS A 47 -11.02 -2.96 6.39
N GLY A 48 -10.61 -2.00 7.20
CA GLY A 48 -9.80 -2.21 8.40
C GLY A 48 -8.69 -1.18 8.55
N ILE A 49 -7.94 -1.29 9.63
CA ILE A 49 -6.91 -0.33 10.02
C ILE A 49 -5.91 -0.11 8.88
N ASP A 50 -5.42 -1.19 8.27
CA ASP A 50 -4.43 -1.12 7.19
C ASP A 50 -4.98 -0.43 5.95
N VAL A 51 -6.20 -0.79 5.55
CA VAL A 51 -6.85 -0.27 4.35
C VAL A 51 -7.14 1.23 4.49
N GLU A 52 -7.65 1.64 5.65
CA GLU A 52 -7.98 3.03 5.94
C GLU A 52 -6.72 3.88 6.10
N LEU A 53 -5.68 3.35 6.73
CA LEU A 53 -4.38 4.01 6.86
C LEU A 53 -3.72 4.22 5.49
N LEU A 54 -3.71 3.18 4.65
CA LEU A 54 -3.16 3.29 3.28
C LEU A 54 -3.90 4.35 2.47
N ALA A 55 -5.24 4.37 2.55
CA ALA A 55 -6.04 5.36 1.84
C ALA A 55 -5.70 6.80 2.28
N ALA A 56 -5.56 7.01 3.59
CA ALA A 56 -5.20 8.32 4.13
C ALA A 56 -3.77 8.76 3.70
N ILE A 57 -2.81 7.85 3.70
CA ILE A 57 -1.44 8.12 3.23
C ILE A 57 -1.43 8.45 1.73
N ALA A 58 -2.15 7.68 0.93
CA ALA A 58 -2.22 7.90 -0.51
C ALA A 58 -2.86 9.25 -0.87
N GLU A 59 -3.88 9.67 -0.12
CA GLU A 59 -4.52 10.98 -0.27
C GLU A 59 -3.56 12.12 0.10
N GLU A 60 -2.87 12.02 1.24
CA GLU A 60 -1.93 13.05 1.72
C GLU A 60 -0.71 13.19 0.83
N GLU A 61 -0.12 12.06 0.40
CA GLU A 61 1.09 12.03 -0.40
C GLU A 61 0.82 12.11 -1.93
N GLY A 62 -0.44 12.04 -2.34
CA GLY A 62 -0.86 12.25 -3.73
C GLY A 62 -0.42 11.14 -4.69
N PHE A 63 -0.48 9.88 -4.27
CA PHE A 63 -0.21 8.74 -5.15
C PHE A 63 -1.44 7.84 -5.33
N GLU A 64 -1.45 7.10 -6.45
CA GLU A 64 -2.46 6.09 -6.71
C GLU A 64 -1.96 4.69 -6.38
N TYR A 65 -2.85 3.82 -5.93
CA TYR A 65 -2.51 2.43 -5.63
C TYR A 65 -3.62 1.46 -6.01
N GLU A 66 -3.23 0.21 -6.23
CA GLU A 66 -4.09 -0.95 -6.37
C GLU A 66 -3.85 -1.88 -5.18
N LEU A 67 -4.91 -2.17 -4.41
CA LEU A 67 -4.83 -3.13 -3.32
C LEU A 67 -4.79 -4.55 -3.90
N THR A 68 -3.77 -5.31 -3.53
CA THR A 68 -3.51 -6.68 -4.01
C THR A 68 -3.61 -7.66 -2.84
N PRO A 69 -4.80 -8.20 -2.55
CA PRO A 69 -4.98 -9.14 -1.45
C PRO A 69 -4.28 -10.47 -1.73
N MET A 70 -3.55 -10.98 -0.74
CA MET A 70 -2.86 -12.27 -0.85
C MET A 70 -2.66 -12.92 0.53
N ASP A 71 -2.23 -14.17 0.53
CA ASP A 71 -1.84 -14.85 1.77
C ASP A 71 -0.61 -14.19 2.39
N PHE A 72 -0.62 -14.01 3.70
CA PHE A 72 0.45 -13.35 4.45
C PHE A 72 1.85 -13.92 4.13
N SER A 73 1.97 -15.24 4.00
CA SER A 73 3.23 -15.92 3.68
C SER A 73 3.79 -15.59 2.30
N GLY A 74 2.94 -15.11 1.39
CA GLY A 74 3.32 -14.73 0.03
C GLY A 74 3.86 -13.30 -0.10
N ILE A 75 3.64 -12.45 0.90
CA ILE A 75 3.93 -11.01 0.81
C ILE A 75 5.43 -10.74 0.64
N ILE A 76 6.28 -11.25 1.54
CA ILE A 76 7.74 -11.03 1.46
C ILE A 76 8.34 -11.58 0.16
N PRO A 77 8.03 -12.82 -0.27
CA PRO A 77 8.44 -13.31 -1.58
C PRO A 77 8.00 -12.43 -2.75
N ALA A 78 6.79 -11.88 -2.71
CA ALA A 78 6.28 -10.99 -3.75
C ALA A 78 7.00 -9.62 -3.78
N LEU A 79 7.39 -9.08 -2.62
CA LEU A 79 8.24 -7.89 -2.51
C LEU A 79 9.64 -8.14 -3.09
N ILE A 80 10.29 -9.24 -2.71
CA ILE A 80 11.62 -9.61 -3.20
C ILE A 80 11.63 -9.79 -4.72
N SER A 81 10.58 -10.40 -5.28
CA SER A 81 10.44 -10.58 -6.74
C SER A 81 9.93 -9.35 -7.48
N ALA A 82 9.68 -8.23 -6.79
CA ALA A 82 9.10 -7.01 -7.34
C ALA A 82 7.76 -7.24 -8.09
N THR A 83 6.99 -8.23 -7.68
CA THR A 83 5.63 -8.47 -8.19
C THR A 83 4.64 -7.47 -7.60
N ILE A 84 4.92 -6.96 -6.40
CA ILE A 84 4.25 -5.87 -5.72
C ILE A 84 5.27 -4.79 -5.34
N ASP A 85 4.80 -3.55 -5.19
CA ASP A 85 5.65 -2.40 -4.86
C ASP A 85 5.77 -2.18 -3.35
N GLY A 86 4.77 -2.61 -2.58
CA GLY A 86 4.72 -2.45 -1.14
C GLY A 86 3.70 -3.36 -0.49
N SER A 87 3.62 -3.31 0.83
CA SER A 87 2.63 -4.06 1.61
C SER A 87 2.21 -3.31 2.86
N ILE A 88 0.93 -3.44 3.21
CA ILE A 88 0.37 -3.08 4.49
C ILE A 88 -0.48 -4.27 4.98
N ALA A 89 -0.03 -4.99 6.00
CA ALA A 89 -0.61 -6.28 6.39
C ALA A 89 -0.43 -6.57 7.90
N GLY A 90 -0.38 -5.55 8.75
CA GLY A 90 -0.15 -5.73 10.19
C GLY A 90 1.12 -6.55 10.49
N MET A 91 2.11 -6.49 9.62
CA MET A 91 3.29 -7.33 9.67
C MET A 91 4.25 -6.88 10.77
N ASN A 92 4.55 -7.77 11.71
CA ASN A 92 5.53 -7.48 12.76
C ASN A 92 6.90 -7.21 12.18
N ILE A 93 7.54 -6.13 12.65
CA ILE A 93 8.90 -5.77 12.32
C ILE A 93 9.84 -6.71 13.11
N THR A 94 10.63 -7.51 12.41
CA THR A 94 11.64 -8.41 13.01
C THR A 94 12.98 -8.25 12.31
N ASP A 95 14.08 -8.52 13.03
CA ASP A 95 15.42 -8.42 12.45
C ASP A 95 15.61 -9.39 11.28
N GLU A 96 15.05 -10.60 11.38
CA GLU A 96 15.09 -11.59 10.29
C GLU A 96 14.43 -11.05 9.01
N ARG A 97 13.27 -10.41 9.12
CA ARG A 97 12.57 -9.85 7.95
C ARG A 97 13.28 -8.64 7.36
N LYS A 98 13.91 -7.83 8.22
CA LYS A 98 14.73 -6.69 7.78
C LYS A 98 15.95 -7.06 6.94
N GLU A 99 16.39 -8.32 6.98
CA GLU A 99 17.44 -8.81 6.09
C GLU A 99 16.98 -8.87 4.62
N SER A 100 15.67 -8.89 4.38
CA SER A 100 15.10 -9.10 3.04
C SER A 100 14.28 -7.93 2.52
N VAL A 101 13.66 -7.14 3.40
CA VAL A 101 12.77 -6.02 3.05
C VAL A 101 12.92 -4.87 4.04
N ASP A 102 12.66 -3.64 3.56
CA ASP A 102 12.62 -2.45 4.41
C ASP A 102 11.26 -2.28 5.07
N TYR A 103 11.26 -1.61 6.22
CA TYR A 103 10.06 -1.28 6.99
C TYR A 103 9.97 0.21 7.25
N SER A 104 8.74 0.71 7.33
CA SER A 104 8.43 2.01 7.93
C SER A 104 8.61 1.95 9.44
N ASP A 105 8.39 3.07 10.12
CA ASP A 105 8.13 3.08 11.56
C ASP A 105 6.87 2.26 11.88
N GLY A 106 6.80 1.74 13.12
CA GLY A 106 5.63 1.00 13.57
C GLY A 106 4.41 1.91 13.70
N TYR A 107 3.30 1.55 13.07
CA TYR A 107 2.04 2.30 13.12
C TYR A 107 1.01 1.73 14.10
N TYR A 108 1.27 0.55 14.67
CA TYR A 108 0.40 -0.11 15.63
C TYR A 108 1.21 -0.90 16.64
N GLU A 109 0.89 -0.77 17.93
CA GLU A 109 1.49 -1.57 19.00
C GLU A 109 0.59 -2.77 19.29
N SER A 110 1.14 -3.97 19.15
CA SER A 110 0.44 -5.21 19.47
C SER A 110 1.29 -6.11 20.35
N GLY A 111 0.64 -7.07 21.01
CA GLY A 111 1.30 -8.05 21.84
C GLY A 111 0.65 -9.42 21.72
N SER A 112 1.39 -10.44 22.12
CA SER A 112 0.86 -11.80 22.24
C SER A 112 0.30 -12.02 23.63
N ALA A 113 -0.89 -12.65 23.71
CA ALA A 113 -1.47 -13.09 24.97
C ALA A 113 -1.68 -14.61 24.93
N LEU A 114 -1.30 -15.27 26.00
CA LEU A 114 -1.61 -16.69 26.21
C LEU A 114 -2.99 -16.79 26.86
N VAL A 115 -3.91 -17.45 26.22
CA VAL A 115 -5.23 -17.75 26.77
C VAL A 115 -5.20 -19.18 27.30
N VAL A 116 -5.50 -19.34 28.59
CA VAL A 116 -5.57 -20.63 29.25
C VAL A 116 -6.98 -20.87 29.82
N ASN A 117 -7.32 -22.14 30.10
CA ASN A 117 -8.58 -22.45 30.78
C ASN A 117 -8.53 -21.85 32.19
N LYS A 118 -9.60 -21.14 32.58
CA LYS A 118 -9.70 -20.48 33.90
C LYS A 118 -9.58 -21.46 35.08
N GLU A 119 -9.91 -22.74 34.87
CA GLU A 119 -9.86 -23.78 35.89
C GLU A 119 -8.53 -24.53 35.93
N ASP A 120 -7.58 -24.19 35.04
CA ASP A 120 -6.28 -24.83 34.96
C ASP A 120 -5.22 -24.04 35.76
N ASP A 121 -5.11 -24.34 37.04
CA ASP A 121 -4.09 -23.77 37.92
C ASP A 121 -2.68 -24.34 37.69
N SER A 122 -2.50 -25.28 36.75
CA SER A 122 -1.22 -26.00 36.57
C SER A 122 -0.22 -25.35 35.63
N MET A 123 -0.61 -24.29 34.92
CA MET A 123 0.25 -23.67 33.91
C MET A 123 0.83 -22.32 34.38
N TYR A 124 1.93 -22.37 35.12
CA TYR A 124 2.80 -21.22 35.31
C TYR A 124 3.88 -21.22 34.22
N PHE A 125 3.69 -20.40 33.16
CA PHE A 125 4.78 -20.14 32.22
C PHE A 125 5.53 -18.90 32.67
N THR A 126 6.80 -19.06 33.00
CA THR A 126 7.72 -17.93 33.07
C THR A 126 8.24 -17.68 31.67
N ILE A 127 7.83 -16.58 31.06
CA ILE A 127 8.45 -16.08 29.85
C ILE A 127 9.69 -15.33 30.28
N MET A 128 10.86 -15.90 30.02
CA MET A 128 12.16 -15.23 30.15
C MET A 128 12.50 -14.53 28.83
#